data_c2d78d3934ab832f4cbc25e9fdf72a53
#
_entry.id   c2d78d3934ab832f4cbc25e9fdf72a53
#
_cell.length_a   1.000
_cell.length_b   1.000
_cell.length_c   1.000
_cell.angle_alpha   90.00
_cell.angle_beta   90.00
_cell.angle_gamma   90.00
#
_symmetry.space_group_name_H-M   'P 1'
#
loop_
_entity.id
_entity.type
_entity.pdbx_description
1 polymer ?
#
loop_
_entity_poly.entity_id
_entity_poly.type
_entity_poly.pdbx_seq_one_letter_code
_entity_poly.pdbx_strand_id
1 'polypeptide(L)'
;LDCDYNHMTELDVSANTELRRLYCSGNQLTELDVSANAELYVLYCSENQLTELDVSVKTELYDLDCSLNLLTELDVSGCAALEALECYGNELTELDISECAALEELDCDYNHMTELDVSANTELRRLWCSGNQLTELDVSANTELESLSCSENHLTELDLSNNPRINIDTISAEGSGFIEVSTVWDENDDICYYIKAASVPGNSFCGWYAVDGTLLSTNVEINRNDFDGVNDFIAKFTASTPGGVGDVDGDGAVRVSDAVLIMRYALGLIEFTPEQILCGDVDGDGFVKVADAVMVIRIALGLV
;
A
#
# COMPACT_ATOMS: atom_id res chain seq x y z
N LEU A 1 4.05 34.63 -7.99
CA LEU A 1 4.51 34.43 -9.36
C LEU A 1 3.94 33.12 -9.84
N ASP A 2 3.38 33.12 -11.04
CA ASP A 2 2.88 31.91 -11.70
C ASP A 2 3.53 31.86 -13.09
N CYS A 3 4.29 30.82 -13.34
CA CYS A 3 4.99 30.58 -14.60
C CYS A 3 5.01 29.07 -14.94
N ASP A 4 4.00 28.34 -14.47
CA ASP A 4 3.82 26.93 -14.76
C ASP A 4 3.75 26.60 -16.25
N TYR A 5 4.10 25.36 -16.59
CA TYR A 5 3.94 24.75 -17.91
C TYR A 5 4.53 25.60 -19.06
N ASN A 6 5.76 26.04 -18.88
CA ASN A 6 6.54 26.73 -19.90
C ASN A 6 7.73 25.86 -20.36
N HIS A 7 8.73 26.45 -20.97
CA HIS A 7 9.95 25.78 -21.41
C HIS A 7 11.19 26.44 -20.81
N MET A 8 11.07 26.97 -19.59
CA MET A 8 12.17 27.67 -18.94
C MET A 8 13.24 26.68 -18.49
N THR A 9 14.47 27.01 -18.80
CA THR A 9 15.66 26.27 -18.35
C THR A 9 16.36 26.93 -17.17
N GLU A 10 15.98 28.20 -16.88
CA GLU A 10 16.49 28.96 -15.75
C GLU A 10 15.39 29.91 -15.23
N LEU A 11 15.40 30.18 -13.94
CA LEU A 11 14.47 31.11 -13.28
C LEU A 11 15.20 31.83 -12.14
N ASP A 12 15.46 33.14 -12.30
CA ASP A 12 16.05 33.98 -11.26
C ASP A 12 14.96 34.76 -10.51
N VAL A 13 14.76 34.44 -9.25
CA VAL A 13 13.82 35.11 -8.33
C VAL A 13 14.54 35.89 -7.22
N SER A 14 15.86 36.02 -7.29
CA SER A 14 16.70 36.63 -6.24
C SER A 14 16.33 38.07 -5.92
N ALA A 15 15.80 38.83 -6.91
CA ALA A 15 15.35 40.21 -6.71
C ALA A 15 13.93 40.29 -6.10
N ASN A 16 13.19 39.20 -6.05
CA ASN A 16 11.79 39.17 -5.61
C ASN A 16 11.68 38.76 -4.13
N THR A 17 12.33 39.52 -3.24
CA THR A 17 12.49 39.18 -1.82
C THR A 17 11.17 39.11 -1.03
N GLU A 18 10.09 39.74 -1.54
CA GLU A 18 8.74 39.68 -0.97
C GLU A 18 7.86 38.56 -1.61
N LEU A 19 8.48 37.66 -2.38
CA LEU A 19 7.77 36.56 -3.03
C LEU A 19 7.21 35.57 -1.98
N ARG A 20 5.90 35.38 -2.05
CA ARG A 20 5.15 34.55 -1.10
C ARG A 20 4.68 33.24 -1.69
N ARG A 21 4.40 33.22 -2.99
CA ARG A 21 3.98 32.03 -3.74
C ARG A 21 4.72 31.97 -5.04
N LEU A 22 5.31 30.82 -5.31
CA LEU A 22 6.00 30.54 -6.58
C LEU A 22 5.39 29.25 -7.17
N TYR A 23 4.86 29.39 -8.39
CA TYR A 23 4.39 28.27 -9.20
C TYR A 23 5.27 28.27 -10.46
N CYS A 24 6.10 27.23 -10.60
CA CYS A 24 7.03 27.03 -11.72
C CYS A 24 7.09 25.56 -12.19
N SER A 25 6.03 24.83 -11.91
CA SER A 25 5.88 23.43 -12.32
C SER A 25 5.86 23.26 -13.84
N GLY A 26 6.21 22.07 -14.34
CA GLY A 26 6.13 21.76 -15.77
C GLY A 26 7.09 22.58 -16.62
N ASN A 27 8.33 22.75 -16.18
CA ASN A 27 9.40 23.46 -16.90
C ASN A 27 10.60 22.54 -17.18
N GLN A 28 11.76 23.09 -17.47
CA GLN A 28 13.01 22.37 -17.72
C GLN A 28 14.12 22.87 -16.79
N LEU A 29 13.75 23.28 -15.56
CA LEU A 29 14.69 23.82 -14.60
C LEU A 29 15.59 22.69 -14.06
N THR A 30 16.89 22.92 -14.07
CA THR A 30 17.88 22.01 -13.46
C THR A 30 18.34 22.48 -12.10
N GLU A 31 18.10 23.76 -11.76
CA GLU A 31 18.38 24.39 -10.48
C GLU A 31 17.29 25.43 -10.16
N LEU A 32 17.03 25.67 -8.90
CA LEU A 32 16.11 26.69 -8.41
C LEU A 32 16.62 27.24 -7.09
N ASP A 33 17.12 28.46 -7.09
CA ASP A 33 17.55 29.15 -5.87
C ASP A 33 16.44 30.06 -5.34
N VAL A 34 15.85 29.67 -4.23
CA VAL A 34 14.85 30.44 -3.50
C VAL A 34 15.38 31.06 -2.21
N SER A 35 16.70 31.04 -1.98
CA SER A 35 17.33 31.50 -0.73
C SER A 35 16.95 32.94 -0.35
N ALA A 36 16.82 33.83 -1.34
CA ALA A 36 16.45 35.22 -1.13
C ALA A 36 14.97 35.46 -0.77
N ASN A 37 14.10 34.44 -0.93
CA ASN A 37 12.64 34.58 -0.78
C ASN A 37 12.20 34.09 0.60
N ALA A 38 12.53 34.85 1.65
CA ALA A 38 12.29 34.44 3.04
C ALA A 38 10.80 34.39 3.42
N GLU A 39 9.93 35.12 2.71
CA GLU A 39 8.47 35.11 2.95
C GLU A 39 7.73 34.03 2.14
N LEU A 40 8.46 33.12 1.49
CA LEU A 40 7.85 32.08 0.66
C LEU A 40 7.12 31.07 1.55
N TYR A 41 5.81 30.89 1.30
CA TYR A 41 4.97 29.96 2.04
C TYR A 41 4.29 28.92 1.14
N VAL A 42 4.28 29.09 -0.20
CA VAL A 42 3.89 28.07 -1.19
C VAL A 42 4.96 27.99 -2.25
N LEU A 43 5.44 26.80 -2.53
CA LEU A 43 6.39 26.50 -3.59
C LEU A 43 5.93 25.28 -4.37
N TYR A 44 5.54 25.48 -5.65
CA TYR A 44 5.27 24.42 -6.60
C TYR A 44 6.32 24.45 -7.70
N CYS A 45 7.16 23.43 -7.73
CA CYS A 45 8.25 23.26 -8.69
C CYS A 45 8.30 21.85 -9.28
N SER A 46 7.16 21.16 -9.25
CA SER A 46 7.04 19.80 -9.79
C SER A 46 7.30 19.73 -11.29
N GLU A 47 7.48 18.51 -11.82
CA GLU A 47 7.71 18.27 -13.25
C GLU A 47 8.85 19.13 -13.83
N ASN A 48 10.01 19.13 -13.16
CA ASN A 48 11.24 19.77 -13.60
C ASN A 48 12.41 18.75 -13.67
N GLN A 49 13.65 19.21 -13.67
CA GLN A 49 14.85 18.39 -13.69
C GLN A 49 15.79 18.74 -12.53
N LEU A 50 15.20 19.16 -11.38
CA LEU A 50 15.96 19.56 -10.21
C LEU A 50 16.67 18.36 -9.59
N THR A 51 17.97 18.49 -9.32
CA THR A 51 18.75 17.48 -8.62
C THR A 51 18.98 17.83 -7.15
N GLU A 52 18.75 19.10 -6.78
CA GLU A 52 18.81 19.62 -5.41
C GLU A 52 17.75 20.72 -5.23
N LEU A 53 17.23 20.88 -4.02
CA LEU A 53 16.32 21.93 -3.64
C LEU A 53 16.55 22.27 -2.16
N ASP A 54 17.04 23.49 -1.87
CA ASP A 54 17.26 23.95 -0.51
C ASP A 54 16.07 24.77 0.00
N VAL A 55 15.30 24.16 0.88
CA VAL A 55 14.19 24.78 1.61
C VAL A 55 14.41 24.77 3.14
N SER A 56 15.57 24.35 3.60
CA SER A 56 15.92 24.11 5.02
C SER A 56 15.73 25.33 5.94
N VAL A 57 15.62 26.53 5.40
CA VAL A 57 15.41 27.78 6.16
C VAL A 57 14.04 28.43 5.92
N LYS A 58 13.10 27.71 5.31
CA LYS A 58 11.78 28.23 4.94
C LYS A 58 10.75 28.02 6.05
N THR A 59 10.89 28.73 7.16
CA THR A 59 10.06 28.54 8.36
C THR A 59 8.57 28.81 8.17
N GLU A 60 8.21 29.59 7.14
CA GLU A 60 6.82 29.92 6.82
C GLU A 60 6.24 29.02 5.69
N LEU A 61 7.05 28.09 5.13
CA LEU A 61 6.60 27.22 4.07
C LEU A 61 5.58 26.24 4.64
N TYR A 62 4.35 26.29 4.10
CA TYR A 62 3.30 25.40 4.55
C TYR A 62 2.85 24.43 3.45
N ASP A 63 3.19 24.71 2.18
CA ASP A 63 2.76 23.89 1.05
C ASP A 63 3.90 23.79 0.02
N LEU A 64 4.44 22.59 -0.15
CA LEU A 64 5.56 22.28 -1.03
C LEU A 64 5.20 21.13 -1.97
N ASP A 65 5.21 21.41 -3.28
CA ASP A 65 5.20 20.40 -4.33
C ASP A 65 6.52 20.46 -5.12
N CYS A 66 7.37 19.46 -4.89
CA CYS A 66 8.62 19.24 -5.62
C CYS A 66 8.63 17.88 -6.34
N SER A 67 7.47 17.31 -6.59
CA SER A 67 7.30 16.00 -7.22
C SER A 67 7.83 15.94 -8.65
N LEU A 68 8.05 14.72 -9.17
CA LEU A 68 8.53 14.47 -10.53
C LEU A 68 9.77 15.30 -10.89
N ASN A 69 10.79 15.20 -10.05
CA ASN A 69 12.12 15.76 -10.23
C ASN A 69 13.19 14.65 -10.15
N LEU A 70 14.45 15.02 -9.94
CA LEU A 70 15.58 14.09 -9.81
C LEU A 70 16.29 14.26 -8.44
N LEU A 71 15.52 14.63 -7.40
CA LEU A 71 16.06 14.89 -6.07
C LEU A 71 16.52 13.59 -5.42
N THR A 72 17.75 13.54 -4.95
CA THR A 72 18.31 12.41 -4.19
C THR A 72 18.25 12.62 -2.69
N GLU A 73 18.06 13.87 -2.24
CA GLU A 73 17.88 14.29 -0.85
C GLU A 73 16.91 15.48 -0.80
N LEU A 74 16.20 15.64 0.30
CA LEU A 74 15.31 16.76 0.56
C LEU A 74 15.37 17.10 2.05
N ASP A 75 15.92 18.28 2.41
CA ASP A 75 15.98 18.78 3.78
C ASP A 75 14.81 19.74 4.05
N VAL A 76 13.86 19.30 4.84
CA VAL A 76 12.70 20.08 5.31
C VAL A 76 12.74 20.38 6.81
N SER A 77 13.89 20.20 7.47
CA SER A 77 14.05 20.34 8.92
C SER A 77 13.69 21.74 9.46
N GLY A 78 13.82 22.80 8.62
CA GLY A 78 13.40 24.15 9.00
C GLY A 78 11.94 24.47 8.71
N CYS A 79 11.18 23.57 8.09
CA CYS A 79 9.82 23.83 7.61
C CYS A 79 8.74 23.45 8.65
N ALA A 80 8.83 24.01 9.85
CA ALA A 80 7.92 23.64 10.96
C ALA A 80 6.44 24.00 10.71
N ALA A 81 6.15 24.86 9.74
CA ALA A 81 4.79 25.22 9.34
C ALA A 81 4.23 24.36 8.19
N LEU A 82 4.99 23.33 7.72
CA LEU A 82 4.61 22.55 6.55
C LEU A 82 3.39 21.68 6.86
N GLU A 83 2.30 21.91 6.13
CA GLU A 83 1.03 21.21 6.24
C GLU A 83 0.87 20.19 5.08
N ALA A 84 1.40 20.52 3.89
CA ALA A 84 1.37 19.63 2.73
C ALA A 84 2.76 19.48 2.10
N LEU A 85 3.19 18.25 1.87
CA LEU A 85 4.43 17.91 1.19
C LEU A 85 4.15 16.87 0.10
N GLU A 86 4.37 17.27 -1.16
CA GLU A 86 4.39 16.39 -2.31
C GLU A 86 5.81 16.29 -2.86
N CYS A 87 6.42 15.10 -2.73
CA CYS A 87 7.77 14.80 -3.22
C CYS A 87 7.81 13.47 -4.01
N TYR A 88 6.66 13.03 -4.52
CA TYR A 88 6.56 11.77 -5.26
C TYR A 88 7.37 11.80 -6.57
N GLY A 89 7.78 10.61 -7.02
CA GLY A 89 8.49 10.49 -8.29
C GLY A 89 9.85 11.17 -8.31
N ASN A 90 10.63 11.00 -7.25
CA ASN A 90 12.01 11.43 -7.11
C ASN A 90 12.95 10.22 -6.87
N GLU A 91 14.22 10.48 -6.50
CA GLU A 91 15.24 9.46 -6.22
C GLU A 91 15.60 9.41 -4.72
N LEU A 92 14.66 9.81 -3.82
CA LEU A 92 14.91 9.92 -2.38
C LEU A 92 15.13 8.53 -1.77
N THR A 93 16.19 8.36 -0.99
CA THR A 93 16.48 7.14 -0.24
C THR A 93 16.11 7.26 1.25
N GLU A 94 15.93 8.47 1.75
CA GLU A 94 15.50 8.82 3.10
C GLU A 94 14.71 10.13 3.07
N LEU A 95 13.86 10.36 4.07
CA LEU A 95 13.10 11.59 4.24
C LEU A 95 12.89 11.83 5.75
N ASP A 96 13.55 12.87 6.29
CA ASP A 96 13.35 13.27 7.68
C ASP A 96 12.32 14.40 7.78
N ILE A 97 11.14 14.06 8.30
CA ILE A 97 10.02 14.97 8.54
C ILE A 97 9.73 15.17 10.03
N SER A 98 10.65 14.78 10.89
CA SER A 98 10.47 14.80 12.36
C SER A 98 10.20 16.19 12.94
N GLU A 99 10.65 17.26 12.26
CA GLU A 99 10.40 18.64 12.65
C GLU A 99 9.14 19.25 11.99
N CYS A 100 8.50 18.55 11.05
CA CYS A 100 7.28 19.00 10.36
C CYS A 100 6.01 18.57 11.14
N ALA A 101 5.87 19.01 12.38
CA ALA A 101 4.80 18.56 13.27
C ALA A 101 3.38 18.99 12.83
N ALA A 102 3.27 19.98 11.94
CA ALA A 102 1.99 20.45 11.37
C ALA A 102 1.55 19.67 10.13
N LEU A 103 2.32 18.66 9.69
CA LEU A 103 2.08 17.97 8.43
C LEU A 103 0.75 17.19 8.48
N GLU A 104 -0.17 17.55 7.59
CA GLU A 104 -1.47 16.91 7.40
C GLU A 104 -1.48 15.98 6.17
N GLU A 105 -0.69 16.30 5.15
CA GLU A 105 -0.63 15.55 3.89
C GLU A 105 0.81 15.28 3.48
N LEU A 106 1.14 14.01 3.21
CA LEU A 106 2.42 13.57 2.71
C LEU A 106 2.22 12.67 1.50
N ASP A 107 2.74 13.09 0.35
CA ASP A 107 2.91 12.24 -0.83
C ASP A 107 4.40 12.05 -1.13
N CYS A 108 4.89 10.86 -0.85
CA CYS A 108 6.25 10.42 -1.13
C CYS A 108 6.28 9.14 -1.97
N ASP A 109 5.22 8.91 -2.75
CA ASP A 109 5.12 7.76 -3.67
C ASP A 109 6.30 7.72 -4.64
N TYR A 110 6.65 6.51 -5.12
CA TYR A 110 7.65 6.29 -6.16
C TYR A 110 8.99 6.97 -5.89
N ASN A 111 9.58 6.63 -4.75
CA ASN A 111 10.93 6.94 -4.33
C ASN A 111 11.72 5.64 -4.04
N HIS A 112 12.85 5.73 -3.35
CA HIS A 112 13.70 4.57 -3.04
C HIS A 112 13.89 4.35 -1.53
N MET A 113 12.96 4.85 -0.72
CA MET A 113 13.04 4.79 0.75
C MET A 113 12.92 3.36 1.26
N THR A 114 13.80 2.98 2.19
CA THR A 114 13.76 1.69 2.88
C THR A 114 13.10 1.77 4.26
N GLU A 115 12.98 2.98 4.80
CA GLU A 115 12.31 3.32 6.07
C GLU A 115 11.59 4.67 5.93
N LEU A 116 10.53 4.86 6.70
CA LEU A 116 9.79 6.11 6.80
C LEU A 116 9.24 6.23 8.22
N ASP A 117 9.72 7.22 8.98
CA ASP A 117 9.24 7.52 10.32
C ASP A 117 8.26 8.69 10.29
N VAL A 118 6.98 8.40 10.55
CA VAL A 118 5.89 9.38 10.63
C VAL A 118 5.42 9.61 12.08
N SER A 119 6.14 9.11 13.07
CA SER A 119 5.72 9.14 14.48
C SER A 119 5.59 10.54 15.08
N ALA A 120 6.34 11.52 14.54
CA ALA A 120 6.27 12.93 14.94
C ALA A 120 5.09 13.69 14.31
N ASN A 121 4.51 13.18 13.22
CA ASN A 121 3.51 13.85 12.40
C ASN A 121 2.10 13.45 12.81
N THR A 122 1.72 13.75 14.05
CA THR A 122 0.46 13.28 14.66
C THR A 122 -0.81 13.88 14.04
N GLU A 123 -0.67 15.00 13.30
CA GLU A 123 -1.76 15.64 12.58
C GLU A 123 -2.00 15.05 11.18
N LEU A 124 -1.17 14.06 10.77
CA LEU A 124 -1.20 13.47 9.43
C LEU A 124 -2.55 12.80 9.16
N ARG A 125 -3.20 13.24 8.06
CA ARG A 125 -4.50 12.75 7.59
C ARG A 125 -4.38 11.92 6.32
N ARG A 126 -3.42 12.24 5.46
CA ARG A 126 -3.19 11.55 4.19
C ARG A 126 -1.72 11.18 4.06
N LEU A 127 -1.47 9.91 3.80
CA LEU A 127 -0.14 9.37 3.58
C LEU A 127 -0.14 8.51 2.31
N TRP A 128 0.64 8.95 1.32
CA TRP A 128 0.94 8.17 0.13
C TRP A 128 2.45 7.86 0.13
N CYS A 129 2.79 6.59 0.26
CA CYS A 129 4.17 6.08 0.29
C CYS A 129 4.35 4.82 -0.56
N SER A 130 3.50 4.65 -1.58
CA SER A 130 3.57 3.51 -2.51
C SER A 130 4.81 3.56 -3.39
N GLY A 131 5.21 2.42 -3.96
CA GLY A 131 6.34 2.36 -4.87
C GLY A 131 7.69 2.69 -4.23
N ASN A 132 7.87 2.30 -2.97
CA ASN A 132 9.12 2.42 -2.21
C ASN A 132 9.70 1.02 -1.88
N GLN A 133 10.63 0.95 -0.94
CA GLN A 133 11.27 -0.30 -0.50
C GLN A 133 11.06 -0.55 0.99
N LEU A 134 9.95 -0.03 1.56
CA LEU A 134 9.65 -0.12 2.99
C LEU A 134 9.43 -1.58 3.39
N THR A 135 10.08 -2.03 4.45
CA THR A 135 9.88 -3.37 5.03
C THR A 135 8.98 -3.35 6.25
N GLU A 136 8.81 -2.19 6.87
CA GLU A 136 7.89 -1.91 7.97
C GLU A 136 7.33 -0.50 7.83
N LEU A 137 6.15 -0.25 8.39
CA LEU A 137 5.53 1.07 8.47
C LEU A 137 4.71 1.13 9.76
N ASP A 138 5.12 1.99 10.70
CA ASP A 138 4.39 2.23 11.93
C ASP A 138 3.61 3.54 11.84
N VAL A 139 2.29 3.44 11.78
CA VAL A 139 1.35 4.58 11.76
C VAL A 139 0.56 4.69 13.06
N SER A 140 0.99 4.02 14.12
CA SER A 140 0.27 3.98 15.41
C SER A 140 0.10 5.34 16.08
N ALA A 141 1.00 6.30 15.80
CA ALA A 141 0.95 7.67 16.30
C ALA A 141 -0.02 8.56 15.48
N ASN A 142 -0.35 8.18 14.25
CA ASN A 142 -1.10 9.01 13.31
C ASN A 142 -2.61 8.72 13.41
N THR A 143 -3.19 8.99 14.57
CA THR A 143 -4.60 8.63 14.90
C THR A 143 -5.64 9.44 14.10
N GLU A 144 -5.20 10.52 13.46
CA GLU A 144 -6.02 11.37 12.59
C GLU A 144 -6.02 10.90 11.12
N LEU A 145 -5.25 9.84 10.80
CA LEU A 145 -5.08 9.36 9.44
C LEU A 145 -6.40 8.86 8.83
N GLU A 146 -6.78 9.44 7.70
CA GLU A 146 -8.02 9.20 6.97
C GLU A 146 -7.77 8.41 5.68
N SER A 147 -6.57 8.54 5.10
CA SER A 147 -6.17 7.85 3.87
C SER A 147 -4.73 7.36 3.97
N LEU A 148 -4.49 6.11 3.57
CA LEU A 148 -3.17 5.51 3.50
C LEU A 148 -3.03 4.74 2.19
N SER A 149 -1.98 5.05 1.41
CA SER A 149 -1.53 4.26 0.27
C SER A 149 -0.08 3.82 0.52
N CYS A 150 0.17 2.53 0.59
CA CYS A 150 1.50 1.93 0.83
C CYS A 150 1.75 0.71 -0.06
N SER A 151 1.10 0.66 -1.22
CA SER A 151 1.27 -0.41 -2.22
C SER A 151 2.69 -0.44 -2.79
N GLU A 152 3.07 -1.51 -3.47
CA GLU A 152 4.38 -1.65 -4.12
C GLU A 152 5.56 -1.39 -3.16
N ASN A 153 5.47 -1.90 -1.92
CA ASN A 153 6.50 -1.93 -0.90
C ASN A 153 6.88 -3.39 -0.55
N HIS A 154 7.64 -3.59 0.51
CA HIS A 154 8.03 -4.91 1.01
C HIS A 154 7.44 -5.23 2.39
N LEU A 155 6.32 -4.59 2.73
CA LEU A 155 5.65 -4.77 4.01
C LEU A 155 5.17 -6.22 4.16
N THR A 156 5.40 -6.81 5.32
CA THR A 156 4.90 -8.15 5.67
C THR A 156 3.74 -8.11 6.65
N GLU A 157 3.55 -6.98 7.30
CA GLU A 157 2.44 -6.70 8.22
C GLU A 157 2.17 -5.19 8.25
N LEU A 158 0.95 -4.81 8.59
CA LEU A 158 0.53 -3.44 8.80
C LEU A 158 -0.54 -3.43 9.89
N ASP A 159 -0.27 -2.73 11.00
CA ASP A 159 -1.23 -2.58 12.10
C ASP A 159 -1.91 -1.21 12.01
N LEU A 160 -3.23 -1.21 11.78
CA LEU A 160 -4.08 -0.03 11.69
C LEU A 160 -5.03 0.10 12.89
N SER A 161 -4.79 -0.66 13.97
CA SER A 161 -5.67 -0.67 15.15
C SER A 161 -5.83 0.70 15.83
N ASN A 162 -4.86 1.60 15.64
CA ASN A 162 -4.88 2.96 16.17
C ASN A 162 -5.37 4.02 15.15
N ASN A 163 -5.78 3.64 13.95
CA ASN A 163 -6.17 4.54 12.87
C ASN A 163 -7.66 4.41 12.51
N PRO A 164 -8.60 4.67 13.44
CA PRO A 164 -10.02 4.38 13.25
C PRO A 164 -10.70 5.26 12.19
N ARG A 165 -10.03 6.32 11.72
CA ARG A 165 -10.54 7.20 10.68
C ARG A 165 -10.17 6.71 9.28
N ILE A 166 -9.14 5.89 9.15
CA ILE A 166 -8.93 5.18 7.90
C ILE A 166 -10.17 4.30 7.72
N ASN A 167 -10.94 4.57 6.68
CA ASN A 167 -12.15 3.81 6.36
C ASN A 167 -11.79 2.44 5.75
N ILE A 168 -10.73 1.83 6.30
CA ILE A 168 -10.27 0.48 6.07
C ILE A 168 -10.15 -0.14 7.44
N ASP A 169 -11.07 -0.99 7.71
CA ASP A 169 -11.08 -1.86 8.86
C ASP A 169 -9.82 -2.74 8.86
N THR A 170 -9.37 -3.16 10.02
CA THR A 170 -8.06 -3.81 10.19
C THR A 170 -7.86 -4.95 9.20
N ILE A 171 -6.96 -4.77 8.25
CA ILE A 171 -6.61 -5.82 7.31
C ILE A 171 -5.34 -6.49 7.84
N SER A 172 -5.48 -7.70 8.28
CA SER A 172 -4.35 -8.51 8.74
C SER A 172 -4.09 -9.67 7.79
N ALA A 173 -2.85 -10.12 7.73
CA ALA A 173 -2.47 -11.31 7.00
C ALA A 173 -2.11 -12.43 7.99
N GLU A 174 -2.80 -13.56 7.90
CA GLU A 174 -2.41 -14.79 8.59
C GLU A 174 -1.68 -15.71 7.62
N GLY A 175 -0.41 -16.00 7.90
CA GLY A 175 0.45 -16.81 7.03
C GLY A 175 1.46 -15.95 6.27
N SER A 176 2.18 -16.55 5.32
CA SER A 176 3.22 -15.88 4.56
C SER A 176 2.66 -15.31 3.25
N GLY A 177 2.18 -14.11 3.32
CA GLY A 177 1.68 -13.31 2.21
C GLY A 177 1.67 -11.85 2.60
N PHE A 178 1.34 -10.97 1.67
CA PHE A 178 1.21 -9.54 1.92
C PHE A 178 -0.08 -9.00 1.29
N ILE A 179 -0.48 -7.84 1.73
CA ILE A 179 -1.71 -7.19 1.30
C ILE A 179 -1.30 -5.90 0.59
N GLU A 180 -1.79 -5.74 -0.62
CA GLU A 180 -1.68 -4.50 -1.38
C GLU A 180 -3.00 -3.75 -1.23
N VAL A 181 -2.95 -2.49 -0.81
CA VAL A 181 -4.11 -1.61 -0.78
C VAL A 181 -3.91 -0.54 -1.83
N SER A 182 -4.89 -0.37 -2.70
CA SER A 182 -4.89 0.69 -3.71
C SER A 182 -6.18 1.48 -3.63
N THR A 183 -6.09 2.78 -3.90
CA THR A 183 -7.24 3.66 -3.96
C THR A 183 -7.51 4.05 -5.40
N VAL A 184 -8.77 4.07 -5.80
CA VAL A 184 -9.23 4.53 -7.11
C VAL A 184 -10.40 5.48 -6.89
N TRP A 185 -10.42 6.62 -7.58
CA TRP A 185 -11.58 7.50 -7.61
C TRP A 185 -12.62 6.89 -8.54
N ASP A 186 -13.85 6.76 -8.06
CA ASP A 186 -14.96 6.32 -8.90
C ASP A 186 -15.53 7.50 -9.74
N GLU A 187 -16.53 7.19 -10.55
CA GLU A 187 -17.20 8.18 -11.42
C GLU A 187 -17.99 9.28 -10.66
N ASN A 188 -18.09 9.18 -9.33
CA ASN A 188 -18.77 10.13 -8.46
C ASN A 188 -17.79 10.92 -7.58
N ASP A 189 -16.47 10.81 -7.81
CA ASP A 189 -15.40 11.35 -6.96
C ASP A 189 -15.40 10.75 -5.53
N ASP A 190 -15.94 9.54 -5.36
CA ASP A 190 -15.80 8.78 -4.10
C ASP A 190 -14.55 7.89 -4.17
N ILE A 191 -13.82 7.79 -3.05
CA ILE A 191 -12.64 6.93 -2.96
C ILE A 191 -13.09 5.48 -2.80
N CYS A 192 -12.73 4.64 -3.77
CA CYS A 192 -12.89 3.20 -3.70
C CYS A 192 -11.57 2.54 -3.27
N TYR A 193 -11.63 1.74 -2.23
CA TYR A 193 -10.47 0.98 -1.75
C TYR A 193 -10.49 -0.43 -2.35
N TYR A 194 -9.47 -0.76 -3.13
CA TYR A 194 -9.22 -2.10 -3.61
C TYR A 194 -8.15 -2.75 -2.74
N ILE A 195 -8.46 -3.92 -2.24
CA ILE A 195 -7.59 -4.69 -1.37
C ILE A 195 -7.22 -5.95 -2.11
N LYS A 196 -5.93 -6.16 -2.31
CA LYS A 196 -5.41 -7.31 -3.04
C LYS A 196 -4.48 -8.12 -2.17
N ALA A 197 -4.71 -9.42 -2.13
CA ALA A 197 -3.84 -10.36 -1.46
C ALA A 197 -2.75 -10.86 -2.42
N ALA A 198 -1.50 -10.79 -2.01
CA ALA A 198 -0.38 -11.32 -2.76
C ALA A 198 0.39 -12.35 -1.94
N SER A 199 0.56 -13.54 -2.47
CA SER A 199 1.27 -14.63 -1.80
C SER A 199 2.76 -14.62 -2.15
N VAL A 200 3.62 -14.82 -1.16
CA VAL A 200 5.04 -15.09 -1.43
C VAL A 200 5.22 -16.49 -2.08
N PRO A 201 6.30 -16.72 -2.83
CA PRO A 201 6.58 -18.02 -3.42
C PRO A 201 6.51 -19.15 -2.40
N GLY A 202 5.76 -20.18 -2.69
CA GLY A 202 5.55 -21.32 -1.79
C GLY A 202 4.36 -21.18 -0.83
N ASN A 203 3.55 -20.12 -1.00
CA ASN A 203 2.28 -19.96 -0.27
C ASN A 203 1.14 -19.70 -1.26
N SER A 204 -0.07 -19.99 -0.83
CA SER A 204 -1.29 -19.75 -1.60
C SER A 204 -2.26 -18.91 -0.78
N PHE A 205 -2.89 -17.95 -1.42
CA PHE A 205 -3.98 -17.19 -0.83
C PHE A 205 -5.20 -18.09 -0.67
N CYS A 206 -5.79 -18.08 0.53
CA CYS A 206 -6.91 -18.94 0.88
C CYS A 206 -8.25 -18.21 0.85
N GLY A 207 -8.25 -16.91 1.08
CA GLY A 207 -9.46 -16.10 1.10
C GLY A 207 -9.38 -14.95 2.10
N TRP A 208 -10.36 -14.08 2.01
CA TRP A 208 -10.64 -13.01 2.95
C TRP A 208 -11.65 -13.52 3.98
N TYR A 209 -11.38 -13.29 5.26
CA TYR A 209 -12.21 -13.74 6.36
C TYR A 209 -12.55 -12.58 7.29
N ALA A 210 -13.74 -12.60 7.91
CA ALA A 210 -14.04 -11.75 9.05
C ALA A 210 -13.34 -12.29 10.31
N VAL A 211 -13.26 -11.45 11.35
CA VAL A 211 -12.63 -11.81 12.65
C VAL A 211 -13.28 -13.04 13.29
N ASP A 212 -14.57 -13.26 13.06
CA ASP A 212 -15.29 -14.44 13.55
C ASP A 212 -14.98 -15.73 12.77
N GLY A 213 -14.12 -15.64 11.74
CA GLY A 213 -13.71 -16.73 10.89
C GLY A 213 -14.65 -17.01 9.71
N THR A 214 -15.63 -16.15 9.47
CA THR A 214 -16.53 -16.28 8.30
C THR A 214 -15.76 -15.96 7.03
N LEU A 215 -15.80 -16.84 6.04
CA LEU A 215 -15.22 -16.58 4.71
C LEU A 215 -16.05 -15.52 3.98
N LEU A 216 -15.40 -14.43 3.58
CA LEU A 216 -16.03 -13.30 2.88
C LEU A 216 -15.85 -13.42 1.36
N SER A 217 -14.66 -13.76 0.90
CA SER A 217 -14.33 -13.88 -0.51
C SER A 217 -13.09 -14.77 -0.74
N THR A 218 -13.05 -15.45 -1.88
CA THR A 218 -11.85 -16.12 -2.40
C THR A 218 -11.20 -15.36 -3.54
N ASN A 219 -11.75 -14.23 -3.95
CA ASN A 219 -11.13 -13.37 -4.95
C ASN A 219 -9.84 -12.78 -4.39
N VAL A 220 -8.77 -12.81 -5.18
CA VAL A 220 -7.46 -12.24 -4.79
C VAL A 220 -7.56 -10.73 -4.56
N GLU A 221 -8.44 -10.08 -5.31
CA GLU A 221 -8.71 -8.66 -5.20
C GLU A 221 -10.19 -8.44 -4.86
N ILE A 222 -10.47 -7.58 -3.88
CA ILE A 222 -11.83 -7.23 -3.47
C ILE A 222 -11.97 -5.71 -3.42
N ASN A 223 -13.19 -5.22 -3.73
CA ASN A 223 -13.57 -3.86 -3.41
C ASN A 223 -14.15 -3.85 -1.99
N ARG A 224 -13.61 -3.04 -1.11
CA ARG A 224 -14.03 -2.92 0.28
C ARG A 224 -15.53 -2.56 0.40
N ASN A 225 -16.03 -1.72 -0.51
CA ASN A 225 -17.43 -1.28 -0.50
C ASN A 225 -18.45 -2.41 -0.76
N ASP A 226 -17.98 -3.58 -1.24
CA ASP A 226 -18.84 -4.76 -1.42
C ASP A 226 -19.19 -5.45 -0.10
N PHE A 227 -18.60 -5.04 1.03
CA PHE A 227 -18.73 -5.70 2.33
C PHE A 227 -19.19 -4.75 3.44
N ASP A 228 -20.31 -4.07 3.20
CA ASP A 228 -20.92 -3.16 4.18
C ASP A 228 -21.14 -3.83 5.55
N GLY A 229 -20.64 -3.17 6.61
CA GLY A 229 -20.78 -3.62 8.00
C GLY A 229 -19.76 -4.68 8.45
N VAL A 230 -18.79 -5.04 7.61
CA VAL A 230 -17.62 -5.83 8.01
C VAL A 230 -16.48 -4.87 8.29
N ASN A 231 -15.99 -4.86 9.50
CA ASN A 231 -15.01 -3.89 9.95
C ASN A 231 -13.57 -4.42 9.93
N ASP A 232 -13.37 -5.72 9.96
CA ASP A 232 -12.05 -6.31 9.97
C ASP A 232 -11.93 -7.44 8.95
N PHE A 233 -10.89 -7.38 8.12
CA PHE A 233 -10.59 -8.37 7.10
C PHE A 233 -9.29 -9.10 7.44
N ILE A 234 -9.30 -10.41 7.34
CA ILE A 234 -8.12 -11.24 7.51
C ILE A 234 -7.82 -11.94 6.19
N ALA A 235 -6.73 -11.58 5.53
CA ALA A 235 -6.22 -12.36 4.42
C ALA A 235 -5.51 -13.60 4.96
N LYS A 236 -5.99 -14.78 4.62
CA LYS A 236 -5.32 -16.03 5.03
C LYS A 236 -4.49 -16.59 3.89
N PHE A 237 -3.25 -16.94 4.24
CA PHE A 237 -2.30 -17.63 3.36
C PHE A 237 -1.90 -18.93 4.03
N THR A 238 -1.85 -20.01 3.25
CA THR A 238 -1.26 -21.27 3.69
C THR A 238 0.04 -21.50 2.93
N ALA A 239 1.03 -22.10 3.60
CA ALA A 239 2.14 -22.69 2.87
C ALA A 239 1.53 -23.60 1.79
N SER A 240 1.88 -23.38 0.52
CA SER A 240 1.52 -24.35 -0.50
C SER A 240 2.11 -25.66 -0.04
N THR A 241 1.23 -26.57 0.31
CA THR A 241 1.66 -27.94 0.59
C THR A 241 2.42 -28.39 -0.65
N PRO A 242 3.53 -29.10 -0.51
CA PRO A 242 4.31 -29.55 -1.66
C PRO A 242 3.52 -30.32 -2.73
N GLY A 243 2.27 -30.70 -2.45
CA GLY A 243 1.38 -31.42 -3.35
C GLY A 243 0.29 -30.60 -4.07
N GLY A 244 0.00 -29.36 -3.62
CA GLY A 244 -1.00 -28.48 -4.28
C GLY A 244 -2.47 -28.88 -4.03
N VAL A 245 -3.37 -28.34 -4.89
CA VAL A 245 -4.81 -28.63 -4.83
C VAL A 245 -5.04 -30.13 -5.06
N GLY A 246 -5.78 -30.74 -4.14
CA GLY A 246 -6.01 -32.17 -4.13
C GLY A 246 -5.15 -32.98 -3.15
N ASP A 247 -4.07 -32.41 -2.59
CA ASP A 247 -3.23 -33.03 -1.53
C ASP A 247 -3.82 -32.66 -0.17
N VAL A 248 -4.77 -33.45 0.27
CA VAL A 248 -5.54 -33.21 1.52
C VAL A 248 -4.86 -33.78 2.76
N ASP A 249 -3.98 -34.76 2.60
CA ASP A 249 -3.22 -35.35 3.72
C ASP A 249 -1.87 -34.64 3.95
N GLY A 250 -1.48 -33.72 3.03
CA GLY A 250 -0.30 -32.86 3.14
C GLY A 250 1.02 -33.61 2.95
N ASP A 251 1.01 -34.79 2.29
CA ASP A 251 2.20 -35.61 2.10
C ASP A 251 3.06 -35.19 0.92
N GLY A 252 2.64 -34.14 0.21
CA GLY A 252 3.36 -33.52 -0.92
C GLY A 252 3.00 -34.12 -2.27
N ALA A 253 1.97 -34.94 -2.40
CA ALA A 253 1.57 -35.52 -3.67
C ALA A 253 0.09 -35.88 -3.72
N VAL A 254 -0.59 -35.47 -4.76
CA VAL A 254 -2.00 -35.81 -5.01
C VAL A 254 -2.12 -37.27 -5.38
N ARG A 255 -2.76 -38.05 -4.51
CA ARG A 255 -2.90 -39.48 -4.62
C ARG A 255 -4.35 -39.94 -4.39
N VAL A 256 -4.60 -41.24 -4.59
CA VAL A 256 -5.90 -41.88 -4.29
C VAL A 256 -6.25 -41.80 -2.80
N SER A 257 -5.24 -41.73 -1.90
CA SER A 257 -5.44 -41.47 -0.46
C SER A 257 -6.22 -40.22 -0.18
N ASP A 258 -5.90 -39.12 -0.88
CA ASP A 258 -6.56 -37.84 -0.73
C ASP A 258 -8.01 -37.91 -1.18
N ALA A 259 -8.26 -38.53 -2.33
CA ALA A 259 -9.62 -38.77 -2.81
C ALA A 259 -10.46 -39.54 -1.80
N VAL A 260 -9.86 -40.49 -1.09
CA VAL A 260 -10.56 -41.26 -0.02
C VAL A 260 -10.89 -40.33 1.15
N LEU A 261 -10.01 -39.42 1.54
CA LEU A 261 -10.28 -38.42 2.59
C LEU A 261 -11.40 -37.48 2.19
N ILE A 262 -11.35 -36.92 0.97
CA ILE A 262 -12.40 -36.04 0.41
C ILE A 262 -13.75 -36.77 0.39
N MET A 263 -13.76 -38.03 -0.06
CA MET A 263 -14.97 -38.83 -0.08
C MET A 263 -15.56 -39.03 1.34
N ARG A 264 -14.70 -39.31 2.32
CA ARG A 264 -15.13 -39.51 3.72
C ARG A 264 -15.69 -38.20 4.31
N TYR A 265 -15.07 -37.07 4.01
CA TYR A 265 -15.57 -35.77 4.43
C TYR A 265 -16.94 -35.47 3.76
N ALA A 266 -17.05 -35.60 2.45
CA ALA A 266 -18.30 -35.39 1.71
C ALA A 266 -19.45 -36.26 2.17
N LEU A 267 -19.15 -37.43 2.78
CA LEU A 267 -20.13 -38.34 3.38
C LEU A 267 -20.38 -38.04 4.88
N GLY A 268 -19.75 -37.00 5.45
CA GLY A 268 -19.90 -36.65 6.87
C GLY A 268 -19.28 -37.67 7.85
N LEU A 269 -18.29 -38.45 7.41
CA LEU A 269 -17.62 -39.47 8.22
C LEU A 269 -16.40 -38.95 8.97
N ILE A 270 -15.83 -37.82 8.54
CA ILE A 270 -14.73 -37.11 9.16
C ILE A 270 -14.95 -35.61 9.02
N GLU A 271 -14.32 -34.83 9.86
CA GLU A 271 -14.23 -33.38 9.73
C GLU A 271 -12.91 -32.99 9.09
N PHE A 272 -12.90 -31.95 8.28
CA PHE A 272 -11.72 -31.33 7.71
C PHE A 272 -11.37 -30.06 8.45
N THR A 273 -10.08 -29.76 8.53
CA THR A 273 -9.63 -28.43 8.89
C THR A 273 -9.94 -27.45 7.75
N PRO A 274 -9.97 -26.14 8.01
CA PRO A 274 -10.16 -25.15 6.95
C PRO A 274 -9.18 -25.32 5.78
N GLU A 275 -7.91 -25.69 6.07
CA GLU A 275 -6.88 -25.94 5.08
C GLU A 275 -7.21 -27.17 4.22
N GLN A 276 -7.70 -28.24 4.85
CA GLN A 276 -8.12 -29.45 4.15
C GLN A 276 -9.35 -29.21 3.27
N ILE A 277 -10.26 -28.31 3.69
CA ILE A 277 -11.40 -27.90 2.87
C ILE A 277 -10.89 -27.21 1.60
N LEU A 278 -9.95 -26.28 1.72
CA LEU A 278 -9.36 -25.57 0.58
C LEU A 278 -8.63 -26.50 -0.41
N CYS A 279 -7.80 -27.40 0.11
CA CYS A 279 -7.13 -28.39 -0.74
C CYS A 279 -8.10 -29.39 -1.35
N GLY A 280 -9.21 -29.63 -0.68
CA GLY A 280 -10.23 -30.62 -1.09
C GLY A 280 -11.27 -30.09 -2.08
N ASP A 281 -11.46 -28.77 -2.19
CA ASP A 281 -12.30 -28.12 -3.20
C ASP A 281 -11.50 -27.98 -4.51
N VAL A 282 -11.51 -29.03 -5.29
CA VAL A 282 -10.63 -29.17 -6.46
C VAL A 282 -11.21 -28.47 -7.70
N ASP A 283 -12.54 -28.34 -7.77
CA ASP A 283 -13.23 -27.64 -8.86
C ASP A 283 -13.47 -26.15 -8.57
N GLY A 284 -13.20 -25.69 -7.33
CA GLY A 284 -13.28 -24.29 -6.93
C GLY A 284 -14.72 -23.79 -6.78
N ASP A 285 -15.69 -24.70 -6.54
CA ASP A 285 -17.11 -24.31 -6.40
C ASP A 285 -17.48 -23.88 -4.97
N GLY A 286 -16.50 -23.84 -4.06
CA GLY A 286 -16.66 -23.44 -2.64
C GLY A 286 -17.12 -24.56 -1.72
N PHE A 287 -17.23 -25.80 -2.22
CA PHE A 287 -17.71 -26.93 -1.43
C PHE A 287 -16.95 -28.22 -1.73
N VAL A 288 -16.43 -28.87 -0.72
CA VAL A 288 -15.81 -30.20 -0.87
C VAL A 288 -16.87 -31.27 -1.00
N LYS A 289 -16.98 -31.88 -2.18
CA LYS A 289 -18.00 -32.85 -2.57
C LYS A 289 -17.40 -34.12 -3.14
N VAL A 290 -18.25 -35.08 -3.46
CA VAL A 290 -17.84 -36.32 -4.16
C VAL A 290 -17.24 -36.01 -5.55
N ALA A 291 -17.64 -34.92 -6.19
CA ALA A 291 -17.07 -34.46 -7.46
C ALA A 291 -15.57 -34.21 -7.38
N ASP A 292 -15.12 -33.58 -6.30
CA ASP A 292 -13.71 -33.26 -6.04
C ASP A 292 -12.89 -34.55 -5.85
N ALA A 293 -13.42 -35.51 -5.10
CA ALA A 293 -12.78 -36.82 -4.96
C ALA A 293 -12.57 -37.50 -6.32
N VAL A 294 -13.53 -37.38 -7.25
CA VAL A 294 -13.40 -37.91 -8.61
C VAL A 294 -12.33 -37.16 -9.39
N MET A 295 -12.22 -35.84 -9.23
CA MET A 295 -11.17 -35.05 -9.89
C MET A 295 -9.79 -35.44 -9.35
N VAL A 296 -9.63 -35.58 -8.02
CA VAL A 296 -8.38 -36.06 -7.41
C VAL A 296 -7.96 -37.42 -7.93
N ILE A 297 -8.91 -38.37 -8.09
CA ILE A 297 -8.61 -39.66 -8.69
C ILE A 297 -8.08 -39.49 -10.12
N ARG A 298 -8.69 -38.62 -10.91
CA ARG A 298 -8.24 -38.39 -12.30
C ARG A 298 -6.85 -37.76 -12.35
N ILE A 299 -6.55 -36.81 -11.45
CA ILE A 299 -5.21 -36.20 -11.30
C ILE A 299 -4.20 -37.28 -10.91
N ALA A 300 -4.51 -38.08 -9.87
CA ALA A 300 -3.64 -39.14 -9.37
C ALA A 300 -3.33 -40.23 -10.44
N LEU A 301 -4.24 -40.41 -11.39
CA LEU A 301 -4.08 -41.37 -12.52
C LEU A 301 -3.49 -40.71 -13.79
N GLY A 302 -3.19 -39.41 -13.76
CA GLY A 302 -2.68 -38.67 -14.92
C GLY A 302 -3.69 -38.53 -16.07
N LEU A 303 -5.00 -38.45 -15.74
CA LEU A 303 -6.11 -38.38 -16.72
C LEU A 303 -6.61 -36.93 -16.94
N VAL A 304 -5.97 -35.95 -16.34
CA VAL A 304 -6.27 -34.51 -16.48
C VAL A 304 -5.00 -33.79 -16.77
#